data_3995db5bdb14a2a5fb45c093a5c6a70a
#
_entry.id   3995db5bdb14a2a5fb45c093a5c6a70a
#
_cell.length_a   1.000
_cell.length_b   1.000
_cell.length_c   1.000
_cell.angle_alpha   90.00
_cell.angle_beta   90.00
_cell.angle_gamma   90.00
#
_symmetry.space_group_name_H-M   'P 1'
#
loop_
_entity.id
_entity.type
_entity.pdbx_description
1 polymer ?
#
loop_
_entity_poly.entity_id
_entity_poly.type
_entity_poly.pdbx_seq_one_letter_code
_entity_poly.pdbx_strand_id
1 'polypeptide(L)'
;DGRVPGFIDVPGHEKFLSNMLAGVGGIDHALLVVACDDGVMAQTREHLAILQLTGNPMLTVALTKADRVDEARVDEVERQVKEVLREYGFAEAKLFITAATEGRGMDALREHLLQLPEREHASQHSFRLAIDRAFTVKGAGLVVTGTALSGEVKVGDSLWLTGVNKPMRVRALHAQNQPTETANAGQRIALNIAGDAEKEQINRGDWLLADVPPEPFTRVIVELQTHTPLTQWQPLHIHHAASHVTGRVSLLEDNLAELVFDTPLWLADNDRLVLRDISARN
;
A
#
# COMPACT_ATOMS: atom_id res chain seq x y z
N ASP A 1 17.49 19.77 -7.60
CA ASP A 1 16.86 19.01 -6.51
C ASP A 1 16.98 17.53 -6.75
N GLY A 2 17.52 16.76 -7.29
CA GLY A 2 17.83 15.33 -7.47
C GLY A 2 16.77 14.31 -6.98
N ARG A 3 15.56 14.75 -6.63
CA ARG A 3 14.49 13.86 -6.19
C ARG A 3 13.92 13.05 -7.36
N VAL A 4 13.81 11.75 -7.17
CA VAL A 4 13.22 10.83 -8.15
C VAL A 4 11.98 10.20 -7.53
N PRO A 5 10.77 10.58 -7.95
CA PRO A 5 9.56 9.93 -7.46
C PRO A 5 9.50 8.48 -7.95
N GLY A 6 9.23 7.56 -7.03
CA GLY A 6 8.92 6.18 -7.37
C GLY A 6 7.41 6.01 -7.59
N PHE A 7 7.04 5.25 -8.60
CA PHE A 7 5.65 4.89 -8.86
C PHE A 7 5.41 3.42 -8.57
N ILE A 8 4.34 3.15 -7.82
CA ILE A 8 3.84 1.80 -7.59
C ILE A 8 2.52 1.69 -8.34
N ASP A 9 2.51 0.88 -9.40
CA ASP A 9 1.28 0.59 -10.12
C ASP A 9 0.49 -0.49 -9.36
N VAL A 10 -0.73 -0.16 -8.97
CA VAL A 10 -1.60 -1.08 -8.24
C VAL A 10 -2.67 -1.64 -9.17
N PRO A 11 -2.90 -2.97 -9.17
CA PRO A 11 -3.91 -3.58 -10.02
C PRO A 11 -5.31 -3.07 -9.66
N GLY A 12 -6.06 -2.64 -10.67
CA GLY A 12 -7.40 -2.09 -10.51
C GLY A 12 -8.53 -3.13 -10.47
N HIS A 13 -8.25 -4.40 -10.77
CA HIS A 13 -9.28 -5.43 -10.86
C HIS A 13 -9.50 -6.11 -9.51
N GLU A 14 -10.77 -6.40 -9.14
CA GLU A 14 -11.16 -7.07 -7.89
C GLU A 14 -10.38 -8.34 -7.58
N LYS A 15 -10.05 -9.13 -8.60
CA LYS A 15 -9.23 -10.35 -8.46
C LYS A 15 -7.85 -10.11 -7.83
N PHE A 16 -7.38 -8.87 -7.88
CA PHE A 16 -6.05 -8.48 -7.40
C PHE A 16 -6.12 -7.55 -6.18
N LEU A 17 -7.24 -7.54 -5.47
CA LEU A 17 -7.46 -6.66 -4.31
C LEU A 17 -6.36 -6.78 -3.26
N SER A 18 -5.90 -7.99 -2.95
CA SER A 18 -4.79 -8.21 -2.02
C SER A 18 -3.49 -7.54 -2.47
N ASN A 19 -3.20 -7.57 -3.77
CA ASN A 19 -2.02 -6.91 -4.33
C ASN A 19 -2.15 -5.39 -4.31
N MET A 20 -3.34 -4.88 -4.56
CA MET A 20 -3.64 -3.46 -4.47
C MET A 20 -3.47 -2.96 -3.02
N LEU A 21 -4.04 -3.65 -2.04
CA LEU A 21 -3.95 -3.29 -0.62
C LEU A 21 -2.51 -3.33 -0.11
N ALA A 22 -1.72 -4.29 -0.54
CA ALA A 22 -0.29 -4.35 -0.23
C ALA A 22 0.49 -3.17 -0.82
N GLY A 23 0.12 -2.71 -2.02
CA GLY A 23 0.71 -1.52 -2.65
C GLY A 23 0.34 -0.22 -1.97
N VAL A 24 -0.91 -0.10 -1.49
CA VAL A 24 -1.43 1.12 -0.86
C VAL A 24 -0.85 1.35 0.55
N GLY A 25 -0.50 0.29 1.28
CA GLY A 25 -0.11 0.37 2.68
C GLY A 25 1.14 1.21 2.99
N GLY A 26 1.98 1.50 2.01
CA GLY A 26 3.24 2.23 2.20
C GLY A 26 3.38 3.48 1.32
N ILE A 27 2.30 3.98 0.71
CA ILE A 27 2.39 5.13 -0.18
C ILE A 27 2.18 6.46 0.54
N ASP A 28 2.91 7.47 0.10
CA ASP A 28 2.81 8.84 0.60
C ASP A 28 1.72 9.62 -0.09
N HIS A 29 1.62 9.42 -1.40
CA HIS A 29 0.71 10.12 -2.30
C HIS A 29 0.03 9.11 -3.22
N ALA A 30 -1.23 9.34 -3.52
CA ALA A 30 -1.96 8.57 -4.49
C ALA A 30 -2.20 9.39 -5.77
N LEU A 31 -2.02 8.76 -6.91
CA LEU A 31 -2.41 9.30 -8.21
C LEU A 31 -3.59 8.48 -8.72
N LEU A 32 -4.79 9.06 -8.67
CA LEU A 32 -5.98 8.46 -9.24
C LEU A 32 -6.07 8.80 -10.72
N VAL A 33 -6.21 7.77 -11.54
CA VAL A 33 -6.34 7.91 -13.00
C VAL A 33 -7.76 7.57 -13.42
N VAL A 34 -8.42 8.50 -14.09
CA VAL A 34 -9.77 8.32 -14.67
C VAL A 34 -9.70 8.68 -16.15
N ALA A 35 -10.07 7.75 -17.01
CA ALA A 35 -10.12 8.00 -18.44
C ALA A 35 -11.41 8.77 -18.83
N CYS A 36 -11.28 9.81 -19.65
CA CYS A 36 -12.43 10.65 -20.06
C CYS A 36 -13.46 9.89 -20.89
N ASP A 37 -13.06 8.85 -21.61
CA ASP A 37 -13.98 8.00 -22.36
C ASP A 37 -14.85 7.15 -21.43
N ASP A 38 -14.26 6.53 -20.42
CA ASP A 38 -14.97 5.68 -19.45
C ASP A 38 -15.71 6.48 -18.36
N GLY A 39 -15.14 7.58 -17.90
CA GLY A 39 -15.64 8.34 -16.76
C GLY A 39 -15.44 7.63 -15.43
N VAL A 40 -16.23 8.01 -14.43
CA VAL A 40 -16.20 7.39 -13.10
C VAL A 40 -16.78 5.98 -13.16
N MET A 41 -15.95 5.01 -12.79
CA MET A 41 -16.30 3.59 -12.77
C MET A 41 -16.51 3.10 -11.32
N ALA A 42 -17.10 1.91 -11.18
CA ALA A 42 -17.22 1.26 -9.86
C ALA A 42 -15.85 1.09 -9.18
N GLN A 43 -14.82 0.73 -9.93
CA GLN A 43 -13.43 0.63 -9.44
C GLN A 43 -12.90 1.97 -8.93
N THR A 44 -13.25 3.09 -9.54
CA THR A 44 -12.86 4.42 -9.07
C THR A 44 -13.38 4.67 -7.65
N ARG A 45 -14.64 4.34 -7.40
CA ARG A 45 -15.26 4.47 -6.08
C ARG A 45 -14.64 3.52 -5.06
N GLU A 46 -14.37 2.29 -5.45
CA GLU A 46 -13.71 1.30 -4.59
C GLU A 46 -12.30 1.75 -4.18
N HIS A 47 -11.51 2.23 -5.11
CA HIS A 47 -10.17 2.76 -4.83
C HIS A 47 -10.23 3.96 -3.88
N LEU A 48 -11.16 4.89 -4.07
CA LEU A 48 -11.33 6.03 -3.17
C LEU A 48 -11.77 5.60 -1.77
N ALA A 49 -12.66 4.63 -1.65
CA ALA A 49 -13.07 4.07 -0.37
C ALA A 49 -11.88 3.44 0.38
N ILE A 50 -11.05 2.68 -0.31
CA ILE A 50 -9.83 2.09 0.26
C ILE A 50 -8.84 3.17 0.71
N LEU A 51 -8.59 4.18 -0.11
CA LEU A 51 -7.70 5.29 0.24
C LEU A 51 -8.21 6.05 1.46
N GLN A 52 -9.50 6.27 1.57
CA GLN A 52 -10.12 6.90 2.74
C GLN A 52 -9.89 6.07 4.02
N LEU A 53 -10.05 4.75 3.94
CA LEU A 53 -9.88 3.85 5.07
C LEU A 53 -8.41 3.62 5.44
N THR A 54 -7.49 3.74 4.50
CA THR A 54 -6.05 3.46 4.71
C THR A 54 -5.22 4.67 5.14
N GLY A 55 -5.84 5.72 5.63
CA GLY A 55 -5.13 6.87 6.20
C GLY A 55 -5.26 8.15 5.41
N ASN A 56 -6.12 8.17 4.42
CA ASN A 56 -6.46 9.38 3.67
C ASN A 56 -5.20 10.08 3.11
N PRO A 57 -4.39 9.40 2.28
CA PRO A 57 -3.17 9.98 1.74
C PRO A 57 -3.49 11.20 0.88
N MET A 58 -2.50 12.05 0.62
CA MET A 58 -2.67 13.13 -0.36
C MET A 58 -2.99 12.53 -1.72
N LEU A 59 -3.98 13.11 -2.39
CA LEU A 59 -4.50 12.62 -3.67
C LEU A 59 -4.32 13.66 -4.77
N THR A 60 -3.82 13.21 -5.90
CA THR A 60 -3.83 13.92 -7.18
C THR A 60 -4.64 13.12 -8.18
N VAL A 61 -5.40 13.77 -9.03
CA VAL A 61 -6.23 13.13 -10.05
C VAL A 61 -5.77 13.51 -11.44
N ALA A 62 -5.57 12.52 -12.31
CA ALA A 62 -5.35 12.71 -13.72
C ALA A 62 -6.57 12.22 -14.51
N LEU A 63 -7.23 13.12 -15.22
CA LEU A 63 -8.21 12.78 -16.26
C LEU A 63 -7.45 12.53 -17.54
N THR A 64 -7.43 11.29 -18.00
CA THR A 64 -6.63 10.88 -19.16
C THR A 64 -7.46 10.75 -20.42
N LYS A 65 -6.81 10.60 -21.56
CA LYS A 65 -7.45 10.39 -22.87
C LYS A 65 -8.42 11.53 -23.26
N ALA A 66 -8.12 12.76 -22.86
CA ALA A 66 -8.94 13.91 -23.22
C ALA A 66 -9.02 14.14 -24.74
N ASP A 67 -8.03 13.66 -25.49
CA ASP A 67 -7.97 13.67 -26.95
C ASP A 67 -8.98 12.73 -27.64
N ARG A 68 -9.54 11.78 -26.91
CA ARG A 68 -10.47 10.77 -27.45
C ARG A 68 -11.94 11.16 -27.36
N VAL A 69 -12.24 12.24 -26.71
CA VAL A 69 -13.60 12.73 -26.48
C VAL A 69 -13.69 14.23 -26.77
N ASP A 70 -14.91 14.76 -26.90
CA ASP A 70 -15.11 16.21 -27.03
C ASP A 70 -14.96 16.93 -25.67
N GLU A 71 -14.82 18.25 -25.71
CA GLU A 71 -14.64 19.03 -24.47
C GLU A 71 -15.87 18.97 -23.55
N ALA A 72 -17.06 18.79 -24.10
CA ALA A 72 -18.28 18.63 -23.30
C ALA A 72 -18.20 17.34 -22.43
N ARG A 73 -17.67 16.28 -23.00
CA ARG A 73 -17.43 15.03 -22.26
C ARG A 73 -16.34 15.19 -21.19
N VAL A 74 -15.26 15.90 -21.51
CA VAL A 74 -14.21 16.22 -20.52
C VAL A 74 -14.81 16.98 -19.33
N ASP A 75 -15.62 18.01 -19.59
CA ASP A 75 -16.27 18.81 -18.55
C ASP A 75 -17.24 17.97 -17.71
N GLU A 76 -17.97 17.06 -18.33
CA GLU A 76 -18.88 16.13 -17.65
C GLU A 76 -18.11 15.20 -16.71
N VAL A 77 -17.03 14.58 -17.17
CA VAL A 77 -16.20 13.68 -16.36
C VAL A 77 -15.52 14.44 -15.23
N GLU A 78 -15.00 15.63 -15.48
CA GLU A 78 -14.43 16.49 -14.43
C GLU A 78 -15.44 16.76 -13.31
N ARG A 79 -16.67 17.09 -13.66
CA ARG A 79 -17.75 17.31 -12.69
C ARG A 79 -18.07 16.05 -11.89
N GLN A 80 -18.21 14.90 -12.56
CA GLN A 80 -18.46 13.61 -11.92
C GLN A 80 -17.34 13.25 -10.93
N VAL A 81 -16.10 13.43 -11.33
CA VAL A 81 -14.93 13.15 -10.48
C VAL A 81 -14.92 14.07 -9.26
N LYS A 82 -15.13 15.36 -9.43
CA LYS A 82 -15.20 16.33 -8.31
C LYS A 82 -16.30 15.98 -7.31
N GLU A 83 -17.44 15.49 -7.78
CA GLU A 83 -18.53 15.06 -6.91
C GLU A 83 -18.13 13.84 -6.09
N VAL A 84 -17.57 12.80 -6.73
CA VAL A 84 -17.10 11.59 -6.07
C VAL A 84 -15.96 11.88 -5.09
N LEU A 85 -15.02 12.76 -5.43
CA LEU A 85 -13.96 13.19 -4.53
C LEU A 85 -14.52 13.83 -3.25
N ARG A 86 -15.55 14.65 -3.35
CA ARG A 86 -16.23 15.22 -2.17
C ARG A 86 -16.92 14.16 -1.33
N GLU A 87 -17.57 13.19 -1.97
CA GLU A 87 -18.24 12.07 -1.27
C GLU A 87 -17.27 11.27 -0.41
N TYR A 88 -16.04 11.05 -0.88
CA TYR A 88 -15.01 10.29 -0.16
C TYR A 88 -14.01 11.12 0.65
N GLY A 89 -14.26 12.43 0.79
CA GLY A 89 -13.42 13.30 1.63
C GLY A 89 -12.13 13.79 0.98
N PHE A 90 -12.04 13.79 -0.36
CA PHE A 90 -10.90 14.26 -1.13
C PHE A 90 -11.17 15.54 -1.91
N ALA A 91 -12.02 16.42 -1.41
CA ALA A 91 -12.42 17.66 -2.12
C ALA A 91 -11.24 18.57 -2.49
N GLU A 92 -10.15 18.52 -1.73
CA GLU A 92 -8.94 19.34 -1.94
C GLU A 92 -7.98 18.75 -2.97
N ALA A 93 -8.26 17.57 -3.53
CA ALA A 93 -7.39 16.93 -4.50
C ALA A 93 -7.28 17.76 -5.78
N LYS A 94 -6.05 17.98 -6.25
CA LYS A 94 -5.82 18.65 -7.54
C LYS A 94 -6.09 17.71 -8.69
N LEU A 95 -6.75 18.24 -9.72
CA LEU A 95 -7.17 17.52 -10.89
C LEU A 95 -6.48 18.10 -12.14
N PHE A 96 -5.94 17.22 -12.96
CA PHE A 96 -5.26 17.57 -14.21
C PHE A 96 -5.94 16.87 -15.38
N ILE A 97 -6.29 17.63 -16.41
CA ILE A 97 -6.82 17.10 -17.68
C ILE A 97 -5.64 16.81 -18.58
N THR A 98 -5.48 15.56 -18.99
CA THR A 98 -4.30 15.12 -19.74
C THR A 98 -4.66 14.35 -21.02
N ALA A 99 -3.79 14.49 -22.02
CA ALA A 99 -3.76 13.67 -23.23
C ALA A 99 -2.29 13.37 -23.56
N ALA A 100 -1.82 12.19 -23.17
CA ALA A 100 -0.40 11.84 -23.26
C ALA A 100 0.13 11.86 -24.72
N THR A 101 -0.69 11.47 -25.68
CA THR A 101 -0.34 11.45 -27.11
C THR A 101 -0.08 12.84 -27.69
N GLU A 102 -0.75 13.86 -27.17
CA GLU A 102 -0.65 15.26 -27.59
C GLU A 102 0.20 16.11 -26.63
N GLY A 103 0.60 15.56 -25.50
CA GLY A 103 1.31 16.26 -24.44
C GLY A 103 0.43 17.21 -23.61
N ARG A 104 -0.88 17.27 -23.84
CA ARG A 104 -1.81 18.13 -23.11
C ARG A 104 -1.76 17.85 -21.61
N GLY A 105 -1.51 18.88 -20.80
CA GLY A 105 -1.54 18.81 -19.34
C GLY A 105 -0.42 17.97 -18.71
N MET A 106 0.44 17.34 -19.49
CA MET A 106 1.48 16.44 -18.97
C MET A 106 2.57 17.19 -18.19
N ASP A 107 3.00 18.36 -18.70
CA ASP A 107 4.01 19.16 -18.00
C ASP A 107 3.50 19.71 -16.68
N ALA A 108 2.25 20.17 -16.63
CA ALA A 108 1.63 20.66 -15.41
C ALA A 108 1.49 19.55 -14.35
N LEU A 109 1.07 18.35 -14.76
CA LEU A 109 0.99 17.17 -13.89
C LEU A 109 2.37 16.79 -13.37
N ARG A 110 3.36 16.71 -14.24
CA ARG A 110 4.75 16.39 -13.89
C ARG A 110 5.31 17.37 -12.88
N GLU A 111 5.17 18.66 -13.14
CA GLU A 111 5.65 19.71 -12.24
C GLU A 111 4.99 19.61 -10.86
N HIS A 112 3.67 19.39 -10.82
CA HIS A 112 2.95 19.19 -9.57
C HIS A 112 3.48 17.99 -8.78
N LEU A 113 3.67 16.84 -9.43
CA LEU A 113 4.17 15.61 -8.78
C LEU A 113 5.59 15.79 -8.23
N LEU A 114 6.46 16.54 -8.94
CA LEU A 114 7.81 16.83 -8.48
C LEU A 114 7.86 17.81 -7.30
N GLN A 115 6.83 18.60 -7.10
CA GLN A 115 6.72 19.57 -6.01
C GLN A 115 5.98 19.04 -4.78
N LEU A 116 5.45 17.81 -4.84
CA LEU A 116 4.78 17.20 -3.70
C LEU A 116 5.73 17.13 -2.48
N PRO A 117 5.26 17.50 -1.28
CA PRO A 117 6.08 17.39 -0.08
C PRO A 117 6.40 15.92 0.20
N GLU A 118 7.60 15.67 0.69
CA GLU A 118 7.92 14.37 1.25
C GLU A 118 7.11 14.16 2.54
N ARG A 119 6.52 12.99 2.69
CA ARG A 119 5.89 12.62 3.94
C ARG A 119 6.99 12.34 4.96
N GLU A 120 6.88 12.92 6.14
CA GLU A 120 7.72 12.51 7.26
C GLU A 120 7.35 11.07 7.65
N HIS A 121 8.19 10.14 7.27
CA HIS A 121 8.07 8.76 7.72
C HIS A 121 8.59 8.66 9.15
N ALA A 122 8.02 7.74 9.90
CA ALA A 122 8.45 7.42 11.25
C ALA A 122 9.86 6.79 11.25
N SER A 123 10.87 7.59 10.86
CA SER A 123 12.28 7.20 10.85
C SER A 123 12.81 6.86 12.26
N GLN A 124 12.07 7.25 13.29
CA GLN A 124 12.42 6.99 14.69
C GLN A 124 11.98 5.61 15.19
N HIS A 125 11.23 4.85 14.41
CA HIS A 125 10.80 3.50 14.77
C HIS A 125 11.75 2.45 14.20
N SER A 126 11.76 1.27 14.81
CA SER A 126 12.50 0.12 14.31
C SER A 126 12.09 -0.25 12.88
N PHE A 127 13.06 -0.68 12.08
CA PHE A 127 12.81 -1.08 10.71
C PHE A 127 11.87 -2.27 10.60
N ARG A 128 10.87 -2.15 9.72
CA ARG A 128 9.91 -3.19 9.40
C ARG A 128 9.66 -3.22 7.89
N LEU A 129 9.95 -4.34 7.27
CA LEU A 129 9.67 -4.58 5.84
C LEU A 129 8.65 -5.71 5.71
N ALA A 130 7.53 -5.43 5.04
CA ALA A 130 6.57 -6.45 4.64
C ALA A 130 7.02 -7.12 3.33
N ILE A 131 7.30 -8.42 3.38
CA ILE A 131 7.78 -9.17 2.22
C ILE A 131 6.60 -9.51 1.31
N ASP A 132 6.70 -9.14 0.05
CA ASP A 132 5.73 -9.53 -0.98
C ASP A 132 6.28 -10.57 -1.95
N ARG A 133 7.60 -10.65 -2.09
CA ARG A 133 8.25 -11.56 -3.03
C ARG A 133 9.61 -12.03 -2.51
N ALA A 134 9.94 -13.29 -2.76
CA ALA A 134 11.28 -13.85 -2.54
C ALA A 134 11.73 -14.63 -3.79
N PHE A 135 12.97 -14.43 -4.20
CA PHE A 135 13.56 -15.09 -5.36
C PHE A 135 15.07 -15.20 -5.23
N THR A 136 15.67 -16.04 -6.05
CA THR A 136 17.10 -16.24 -6.09
C THR A 136 17.68 -15.60 -7.33
N VAL A 137 18.74 -14.82 -7.18
CA VAL A 137 19.49 -14.20 -8.28
C VAL A 137 20.82 -14.90 -8.44
N LYS A 138 21.12 -15.34 -9.66
CA LYS A 138 22.41 -15.99 -9.96
C LYS A 138 23.58 -15.06 -9.61
N GLY A 139 24.47 -15.55 -8.76
CA GLY A 139 25.64 -14.81 -8.29
C GLY A 139 25.39 -13.90 -7.07
N ALA A 140 24.14 -13.54 -6.78
CA ALA A 140 23.82 -12.72 -5.61
C ALA A 140 23.15 -13.52 -4.48
N GLY A 141 22.40 -14.59 -4.81
CA GLY A 141 21.71 -15.41 -3.83
C GLY A 141 20.28 -14.96 -3.57
N LEU A 142 19.85 -15.05 -2.32
CA LEU A 142 18.47 -14.79 -1.91
C LEU A 142 18.16 -13.30 -1.88
N VAL A 143 17.09 -12.92 -2.56
CA VAL A 143 16.58 -11.56 -2.61
C VAL A 143 15.11 -11.55 -2.19
N VAL A 144 14.73 -10.62 -1.32
CA VAL A 144 13.35 -10.34 -0.95
C VAL A 144 12.99 -8.91 -1.32
N THR A 145 11.74 -8.71 -1.70
CA THR A 145 11.21 -7.37 -2.02
C THR A 145 10.01 -7.06 -1.14
N GLY A 146 9.77 -5.79 -0.92
CA GLY A 146 8.62 -5.30 -0.20
C GLY A 146 8.66 -3.81 0.04
N THR A 147 7.69 -3.34 0.81
CA THR A 147 7.61 -1.94 1.24
C THR A 147 8.01 -1.83 2.70
N ALA A 148 8.92 -0.90 3.00
CA ALA A 148 9.28 -0.58 4.37
C ALA A 148 8.18 0.26 5.03
N LEU A 149 7.65 -0.21 6.15
CA LEU A 149 6.59 0.48 6.90
C LEU A 149 7.16 1.47 7.92
N SER A 150 8.34 1.21 8.45
CA SER A 150 9.00 2.05 9.45
C SER A 150 10.50 1.88 9.43
N GLY A 151 11.22 2.84 10.00
CA GLY A 151 12.64 2.77 10.27
C GLY A 151 13.54 2.93 9.04
N GLU A 152 14.80 2.62 9.25
CA GLU A 152 15.86 2.65 8.24
C GLU A 152 16.61 1.33 8.25
N VAL A 153 17.08 0.91 7.09
CA VAL A 153 17.97 -0.25 6.92
C VAL A 153 19.24 0.16 6.19
N LYS A 154 20.34 -0.46 6.58
CA LYS A 154 21.67 -0.27 5.97
C LYS A 154 22.28 -1.60 5.57
N VAL A 155 23.12 -1.56 4.55
CA VAL A 155 23.98 -2.70 4.20
C VAL A 155 24.81 -3.09 5.42
N GLY A 156 24.83 -4.38 5.75
CA GLY A 156 25.50 -4.92 6.94
C GLY A 156 24.60 -5.14 8.15
N ASP A 157 23.39 -4.58 8.15
CA ASP A 157 22.43 -4.80 9.24
C ASP A 157 22.04 -6.27 9.36
N SER A 158 21.74 -6.68 10.59
CA SER A 158 21.11 -7.95 10.89
C SER A 158 19.63 -7.75 11.13
N LEU A 159 18.79 -8.44 10.35
CA LEU A 159 17.34 -8.37 10.45
C LEU A 159 16.78 -9.74 10.82
N TRP A 160 15.68 -9.73 11.56
CA TRP A 160 14.96 -10.95 11.91
C TRP A 160 13.93 -11.28 10.83
N LEU A 161 14.04 -12.49 10.23
CA LEU A 161 13.08 -13.01 9.28
C LEU A 161 12.02 -13.84 9.99
N THR A 162 10.78 -13.37 10.00
CA THR A 162 9.64 -14.16 10.50
C THR A 162 9.37 -15.35 9.57
N GLY A 163 8.64 -16.33 10.03
CA GLY A 163 8.41 -17.56 9.26
C GLY A 163 9.50 -18.61 9.50
N VAL A 164 10.76 -18.28 9.31
CA VAL A 164 11.90 -19.16 9.69
C VAL A 164 12.44 -18.87 11.08
N ASN A 165 12.09 -17.70 11.65
CA ASN A 165 12.55 -17.24 12.95
C ASN A 165 14.09 -17.25 13.09
N LYS A 166 14.76 -16.60 12.17
CA LYS A 166 16.22 -16.53 12.11
C LYS A 166 16.72 -15.15 11.73
N PRO A 167 17.92 -14.76 12.20
CA PRO A 167 18.58 -13.55 11.76
C PRO A 167 19.10 -13.71 10.34
N MET A 168 18.98 -12.63 9.55
CA MET A 168 19.51 -12.52 8.21
C MET A 168 20.35 -11.26 8.09
N ARG A 169 21.46 -11.33 7.37
CA ARG A 169 22.33 -10.19 7.14
C ARG A 169 22.02 -9.53 5.79
N VAL A 170 21.92 -8.22 5.77
CA VAL A 170 21.76 -7.44 4.53
C VAL A 170 23.11 -7.31 3.84
N ARG A 171 23.24 -7.89 2.65
CA ARG A 171 24.48 -7.83 1.83
C ARG A 171 24.47 -6.68 0.86
N ALA A 172 23.33 -6.40 0.26
CA ALA A 172 23.10 -5.33 -0.68
C ALA A 172 21.65 -4.92 -0.65
N LEU A 173 21.37 -3.70 -1.06
CA LEU A 173 19.99 -3.24 -1.18
C LEU A 173 19.80 -2.33 -2.39
N HIS A 174 18.60 -2.36 -2.93
CA HIS A 174 18.11 -1.46 -3.96
C HIS A 174 16.87 -0.75 -3.43
N ALA A 175 16.81 0.54 -3.61
CA ALA A 175 15.61 1.33 -3.39
C ALA A 175 15.23 2.00 -4.71
N GLN A 176 13.96 1.91 -5.10
CA GLN A 176 13.46 2.48 -6.37
C GLN A 176 14.30 2.02 -7.60
N ASN A 177 14.64 0.73 -7.62
CA ASN A 177 15.47 0.10 -8.67
C ASN A 177 16.90 0.64 -8.81
N GLN A 178 17.42 1.33 -7.82
CA GLN A 178 18.78 1.82 -7.78
C GLN A 178 19.57 1.21 -6.61
N PRO A 179 20.83 0.79 -6.81
CA PRO A 179 21.67 0.36 -5.71
C PRO A 179 21.88 1.51 -4.72
N THR A 180 21.81 1.20 -3.43
CA THR A 180 22.04 2.17 -2.37
C THR A 180 22.59 1.47 -1.13
N GLU A 181 23.22 2.23 -0.22
CA GLU A 181 23.71 1.72 1.05
C GLU A 181 22.67 1.78 2.16
N THR A 182 21.65 2.62 2.00
CA THR A 182 20.59 2.83 2.99
C THR A 182 19.23 2.95 2.32
N ALA A 183 18.19 2.54 3.03
CA ALA A 183 16.80 2.73 2.62
C ALA A 183 15.90 3.00 3.82
N ASN A 184 14.81 3.72 3.58
CA ASN A 184 13.92 4.23 4.61
C ASN A 184 12.48 3.76 4.42
N ALA A 185 11.68 3.96 5.47
CA ALA A 185 10.25 3.77 5.44
C ALA A 185 9.60 4.49 4.25
N GLY A 186 8.56 3.90 3.69
CA GLY A 186 7.84 4.38 2.51
C GLY A 186 8.45 3.97 1.17
N GLN A 187 9.69 3.50 1.15
CA GLN A 187 10.35 3.05 -0.07
C GLN A 187 10.01 1.59 -0.37
N ARG A 188 9.93 1.29 -1.66
CA ARG A 188 9.95 -0.07 -2.14
C ARG A 188 11.39 -0.54 -2.24
N ILE A 189 11.71 -1.62 -1.55
CA ILE A 189 13.07 -2.08 -1.33
C ILE A 189 13.24 -3.51 -1.81
N ALA A 190 14.39 -3.80 -2.41
CA ALA A 190 14.88 -5.14 -2.63
C ALA A 190 16.13 -5.36 -1.78
N LEU A 191 16.11 -6.38 -0.94
CA LEU A 191 17.23 -6.74 -0.07
C LEU A 191 17.82 -8.08 -0.50
N ASN A 192 19.13 -8.08 -0.75
CA ASN A 192 19.90 -9.29 -0.82
C ASN A 192 20.28 -9.69 0.60
N ILE A 193 19.79 -10.82 1.07
CA ILE A 193 19.95 -11.29 2.44
C ILE A 193 20.72 -12.60 2.49
N ALA A 194 21.53 -12.76 3.52
CA ALA A 194 22.29 -13.96 3.78
C ALA A 194 22.00 -14.51 5.17
N GLY A 195 21.83 -15.81 5.25
CA GLY A 195 21.56 -16.52 6.49
C GLY A 195 21.07 -17.93 6.19
N ASP A 196 20.61 -18.61 7.24
CA ASP A 196 20.13 -19.98 7.14
C ASP A 196 18.64 -19.99 6.77
N ALA A 197 18.33 -19.61 5.54
CA ALA A 197 17.00 -19.67 4.96
C ALA A 197 17.06 -19.88 3.45
N GLU A 198 16.08 -20.58 2.92
CA GLU A 198 15.90 -20.80 1.49
C GLU A 198 14.64 -20.07 1.02
N LYS A 199 14.61 -19.74 -0.27
CA LYS A 199 13.50 -19.04 -0.92
C LYS A 199 12.13 -19.69 -0.64
N GLU A 200 12.08 -21.01 -0.66
CA GLU A 200 10.87 -21.81 -0.48
C GLU A 200 10.27 -21.70 0.94
N GLN A 201 11.06 -21.26 1.91
CA GLN A 201 10.65 -21.06 3.29
C GLN A 201 10.07 -19.66 3.54
N ILE A 202 10.19 -18.75 2.56
CA ILE A 202 9.73 -17.37 2.69
C ILE A 202 8.42 -17.19 1.95
N ASN A 203 7.40 -16.77 2.66
CA ASN A 203 6.07 -16.55 2.12
C ASN A 203 5.74 -15.05 2.05
N ARG A 204 4.85 -14.70 1.12
CA ARG A 204 4.22 -13.40 1.14
C ARG A 204 3.54 -13.18 2.50
N GLY A 205 3.78 -12.04 3.11
CA GLY A 205 3.29 -11.73 4.45
C GLY A 205 4.29 -11.99 5.57
N ASP A 206 5.42 -12.62 5.28
CA ASP A 206 6.55 -12.63 6.21
C ASP A 206 7.18 -11.24 6.32
N TRP A 207 7.97 -11.04 7.35
CA TRP A 207 8.59 -9.78 7.68
C TRP A 207 10.09 -9.88 7.86
N LEU A 208 10.79 -8.79 7.51
CA LEU A 208 12.12 -8.50 8.01
C LEU A 208 12.04 -7.37 9.02
N LEU A 209 12.49 -7.62 10.24
CA LEU A 209 12.38 -6.73 11.39
C LEU A 209 13.76 -6.43 11.97
N ALA A 210 13.98 -5.19 12.42
CA ALA A 210 15.22 -4.82 13.11
C ALA A 210 15.37 -5.54 14.44
N ASP A 211 14.26 -5.74 15.12
CA ASP A 211 14.23 -6.38 16.45
C ASP A 211 13.58 -7.76 16.36
N VAL A 212 14.01 -8.66 17.25
CA VAL A 212 13.35 -9.96 17.40
C VAL A 212 11.94 -9.71 17.95
N PRO A 213 10.89 -10.09 17.21
CA PRO A 213 9.54 -9.81 17.64
C PRO A 213 9.11 -10.73 18.79
N PRO A 214 8.13 -10.29 19.60
CA PRO A 214 7.42 -11.19 20.49
C PRO A 214 6.58 -12.20 19.69
N GLU A 215 5.75 -12.98 20.37
CA GLU A 215 4.80 -13.88 19.70
C GLU A 215 3.83 -13.09 18.78
N PRO A 216 3.43 -13.65 17.64
CA PRO A 216 2.44 -13.02 16.79
C PRO A 216 1.06 -13.01 17.46
N PHE A 217 0.23 -12.07 17.06
CA PHE A 217 -1.10 -11.87 17.65
C PHE A 217 -2.13 -12.78 16.98
N THR A 218 -2.98 -13.41 17.80
CA THR A 218 -4.16 -14.16 17.37
C THR A 218 -5.44 -13.32 17.49
N ARG A 219 -5.41 -12.26 18.29
CA ARG A 219 -6.51 -11.31 18.47
C ARG A 219 -6.01 -9.95 18.91
N VAL A 220 -6.70 -8.92 18.47
CA VAL A 220 -6.39 -7.52 18.80
C VAL A 220 -7.66 -6.70 18.93
N ILE A 221 -7.58 -5.63 19.71
CA ILE A 221 -8.62 -4.60 19.76
C ILE A 221 -8.25 -3.50 18.78
N VAL A 222 -9.21 -3.11 17.94
CA VAL A 222 -9.05 -2.09 16.90
C VAL A 222 -10.14 -1.04 17.01
N GLU A 223 -9.85 0.16 16.57
CA GLU A 223 -10.83 1.19 16.29
C GLU A 223 -11.36 1.01 14.86
N LEU A 224 -12.68 0.94 14.69
CA LEU A 224 -13.31 0.71 13.40
C LEU A 224 -13.71 2.00 12.71
N GLN A 225 -13.37 2.08 11.43
CA GLN A 225 -14.02 2.97 10.46
C GLN A 225 -14.71 2.10 9.41
N THR A 226 -16.00 2.25 9.22
CA THR A 226 -16.74 1.41 8.29
C THR A 226 -17.82 2.22 7.56
N HIS A 227 -18.01 1.94 6.28
CA HIS A 227 -19.11 2.47 5.47
C HIS A 227 -20.34 1.57 5.54
N THR A 228 -20.17 0.31 5.92
CA THR A 228 -21.23 -0.69 6.03
C THR A 228 -21.24 -1.26 7.43
N PRO A 229 -22.38 -1.32 8.10
CA PRO A 229 -22.46 -1.93 9.43
C PRO A 229 -21.98 -3.38 9.42
N LEU A 230 -21.17 -3.72 10.41
CA LEU A 230 -20.73 -5.09 10.67
C LEU A 230 -21.69 -5.77 11.64
N THR A 231 -21.78 -7.08 11.55
CA THR A 231 -22.54 -7.91 12.49
C THR A 231 -21.60 -8.66 13.43
N GLN A 232 -22.11 -9.04 14.60
CA GLN A 232 -21.33 -9.79 15.58
C GLN A 232 -20.87 -11.13 15.01
N TRP A 233 -19.59 -11.44 15.18
CA TRP A 233 -18.91 -12.65 14.68
C TRP A 233 -18.94 -12.82 13.16
N GLN A 234 -19.11 -11.73 12.43
CA GLN A 234 -19.05 -11.74 10.97
C GLN A 234 -17.68 -12.22 10.50
N PRO A 235 -17.63 -13.18 9.55
CA PRO A 235 -16.39 -13.62 8.96
C PRO A 235 -15.86 -12.56 7.99
N LEU A 236 -14.56 -12.28 8.06
CA LEU A 236 -13.90 -11.22 7.29
C LEU A 236 -12.61 -11.72 6.66
N HIS A 237 -12.29 -11.17 5.50
CA HIS A 237 -10.93 -11.08 5.02
C HIS A 237 -10.23 -9.90 5.71
N ILE A 238 -9.05 -10.13 6.23
CA ILE A 238 -8.25 -9.14 6.95
C ILE A 238 -6.93 -8.97 6.23
N HIS A 239 -6.69 -7.75 5.76
CA HIS A 239 -5.47 -7.37 5.04
C HIS A 239 -4.59 -6.51 5.94
N HIS A 240 -3.35 -6.92 6.08
CA HIS A 240 -2.33 -6.19 6.83
C HIS A 240 -1.02 -6.19 6.02
N ALA A 241 -0.61 -5.03 5.51
CA ALA A 241 0.55 -4.92 4.64
C ALA A 241 0.50 -5.94 3.48
N ALA A 242 1.47 -6.84 3.35
CA ALA A 242 1.46 -7.91 2.36
C ALA A 242 0.68 -9.15 2.80
N SER A 243 0.22 -9.21 4.07
CA SER A 243 -0.50 -10.35 4.63
C SER A 243 -1.99 -10.28 4.32
N HIS A 244 -2.58 -11.45 4.08
CA HIS A 244 -4.01 -11.63 3.92
C HIS A 244 -4.44 -12.87 4.71
N VAL A 245 -5.28 -12.68 5.71
CA VAL A 245 -5.81 -13.77 6.54
C VAL A 245 -7.32 -13.65 6.64
N THR A 246 -7.96 -14.70 7.10
CA THR A 246 -9.37 -14.68 7.50
C THR A 246 -9.49 -14.55 9.02
N GLY A 247 -10.63 -14.09 9.47
CA GLY A 247 -10.92 -13.94 10.87
C GLY A 247 -12.36 -13.52 11.11
N ARG A 248 -12.66 -13.16 12.35
CA ARG A 248 -13.99 -12.74 12.77
C ARG A 248 -13.90 -11.47 13.61
N VAL A 249 -14.97 -10.70 13.57
CA VAL A 249 -15.10 -9.46 14.35
C VAL A 249 -16.07 -9.66 15.52
N SER A 250 -15.66 -9.23 16.70
CA SER A 250 -16.55 -9.06 17.86
C SER A 250 -16.70 -7.57 18.13
N LEU A 251 -17.92 -7.06 17.96
CA LEU A 251 -18.20 -5.64 18.15
C LEU A 251 -18.24 -5.31 19.65
N LEU A 252 -17.55 -4.27 20.02
CA LEU A 252 -17.51 -3.67 21.36
C LEU A 252 -18.23 -2.33 21.36
N GLU A 253 -18.09 -1.56 22.44
CA GLU A 253 -18.66 -0.21 22.53
C GLU A 253 -17.81 0.80 21.74
N ASP A 254 -18.41 1.92 21.37
CA ASP A 254 -17.74 3.13 20.83
C ASP A 254 -16.78 2.91 19.63
N ASN A 255 -17.23 2.26 18.59
CA ASN A 255 -16.40 1.95 17.41
C ASN A 255 -15.19 1.04 17.66
N LEU A 256 -15.13 0.42 18.83
CA LEU A 256 -14.11 -0.59 19.12
C LEU A 256 -14.60 -1.98 18.70
N ALA A 257 -13.68 -2.78 18.25
CA ALA A 257 -13.93 -4.19 17.96
C ALA A 257 -12.72 -5.05 18.31
N GLU A 258 -12.98 -6.30 18.65
CA GLU A 258 -11.95 -7.32 18.72
C GLU A 258 -11.93 -8.10 17.41
N LEU A 259 -10.77 -8.21 16.80
CA LEU A 259 -10.54 -9.09 15.67
C LEU A 259 -9.86 -10.36 16.15
N VAL A 260 -10.38 -11.50 15.73
CA VAL A 260 -9.82 -12.82 16.00
C VAL A 260 -9.34 -13.40 14.69
N PHE A 261 -8.03 -13.65 14.58
CA PHE A 261 -7.40 -14.12 13.35
C PHE A 261 -7.34 -15.66 13.31
N ASP A 262 -7.61 -16.23 12.13
CA ASP A 262 -7.42 -17.67 11.91
C ASP A 262 -5.93 -18.04 11.78
N THR A 263 -5.12 -17.09 11.32
CA THR A 263 -3.65 -17.20 11.25
C THR A 263 -3.03 -16.02 12.01
N PRO A 264 -2.06 -16.25 12.90
CA PRO A 264 -1.43 -15.17 13.67
C PRO A 264 -0.78 -14.11 12.78
N LEU A 265 -0.85 -12.85 13.20
CA LEU A 265 -0.25 -11.70 12.51
C LEU A 265 0.80 -10.99 13.38
N TRP A 266 1.84 -10.51 12.73
CA TRP A 266 2.88 -9.67 13.34
C TRP A 266 2.46 -8.21 13.26
N LEU A 267 1.92 -7.66 14.35
CA LEU A 267 1.36 -6.31 14.43
C LEU A 267 2.19 -5.42 15.34
N ALA A 268 2.18 -4.13 15.05
CA ALA A 268 2.69 -3.08 15.93
C ALA A 268 1.57 -2.07 16.21
N ASP A 269 1.76 -1.25 17.25
CA ASP A 269 0.82 -0.19 17.58
C ASP A 269 0.61 0.76 16.40
N ASN A 270 -0.61 1.20 16.22
CA ASN A 270 -1.05 2.05 15.11
C ASN A 270 -0.96 1.44 13.71
N ASP A 271 -0.73 0.14 13.59
CA ASP A 271 -0.86 -0.55 12.32
C ASP A 271 -2.30 -0.45 11.81
N ARG A 272 -2.45 -0.38 10.48
CA ARG A 272 -3.75 -0.33 9.82
C ARG A 272 -4.09 -1.68 9.21
N LEU A 273 -5.33 -2.08 9.41
CA LEU A 273 -5.91 -3.29 8.83
C LEU A 273 -7.05 -2.88 7.92
N VAL A 274 -7.21 -3.58 6.81
CA VAL A 274 -8.38 -3.42 5.94
C VAL A 274 -9.24 -4.68 6.03
N LEU A 275 -10.51 -4.48 6.32
CA LEU A 275 -11.49 -5.54 6.50
C LEU A 275 -12.40 -5.61 5.27
N ARG A 276 -12.66 -6.81 4.80
CA ARG A 276 -13.59 -7.06 3.71
C ARG A 276 -14.52 -8.22 4.05
N ASP A 277 -15.80 -8.09 3.72
CA ASP A 277 -16.76 -9.16 3.90
C ASP A 277 -16.44 -10.36 3.00
N ILE A 278 -16.38 -11.56 3.56
CA ILE A 278 -16.17 -12.81 2.81
C ILE A 278 -17.35 -13.12 1.88
N SER A 279 -18.56 -12.75 2.30
CA SER A 279 -19.79 -13.03 1.54
C SER A 279 -20.06 -12.02 0.43
N ALA A 280 -19.41 -10.87 0.43
CA ALA A 280 -19.56 -9.86 -0.61
C ALA A 280 -18.93 -10.40 -1.93
N ARG A 281 -19.76 -11.12 -2.68
CA ARG A 281 -19.55 -11.31 -4.10
C ARG A 281 -20.17 -10.09 -4.78
N ASN A 282 -19.36 -9.05 -5.02
CA ASN A 282 -19.58 -8.03 -6.07
C ASN A 282 -18.67 -6.86 -5.79
#